data_c2e3bb018585a14192752f98ff2f795a
#
_entry.id   c2e3bb018585a14192752f98ff2f795a
#
_cell.length_a   1.000
_cell.length_b   1.000
_cell.length_c   1.000
_cell.angle_alpha   90.00
_cell.angle_beta   90.00
_cell.angle_gamma   90.00
#
_symmetry.space_group_name_H-M   'P 1'
#
loop_
_entity.id
_entity.type
_entity.pdbx_description
1 polymer ?
#
loop_
_entity_poly.entity_id
_entity_poly.type
_entity_poly.pdbx_seq_one_letter_code
_entity_poly.pdbx_strand_id
1 'polypeptide(L)'
;MHTSVPLAANARGLRVGVTTSRYHETVTGRLQEGARKVFQAAGGAEDDLILVDAPGSFELVSIAHALATRADVDAVVCIGCVLTGETTHDQYICQAVAAGLASITAATGKPVAFGVLTCQSIEQAQARAGGAKGNKGEEAMNAAIIAAQAVGRVQKLPLGRPA
;
A
#
# COMPACT_ATOMS: atom_id res chain seq x y z
N MET A 1 8.39 -21.20 18.78
CA MET A 1 7.72 -19.98 19.31
C MET A 1 6.66 -19.57 18.32
N HIS A 2 5.39 -19.48 18.72
CA HIS A 2 4.31 -19.02 17.82
C HIS A 2 4.05 -17.53 18.09
N THR A 3 4.18 -16.70 17.05
CA THR A 3 3.88 -15.26 17.14
C THR A 3 2.63 -14.99 16.32
N SER A 4 1.51 -14.68 16.98
CA SER A 4 0.28 -14.33 16.28
C SER A 4 0.38 -12.94 15.65
N VAL A 5 -0.11 -12.79 14.42
CA VAL A 5 -0.28 -11.48 13.78
C VAL A 5 -1.46 -10.77 14.44
N PRO A 6 -1.37 -9.47 14.76
CA PRO A 6 -2.51 -8.71 15.25
C PRO A 6 -3.64 -8.75 14.23
N LEU A 7 -4.86 -9.05 14.68
CA LEU A 7 -6.05 -8.99 13.81
C LEU A 7 -6.58 -7.56 13.64
N ALA A 8 -6.22 -6.65 14.54
CA ALA A 8 -6.63 -5.25 14.49
C ALA A 8 -5.44 -4.34 14.13
N ALA A 9 -5.64 -3.46 13.16
CA ALA A 9 -4.67 -2.44 12.79
C ALA A 9 -4.52 -1.40 13.92
N ASN A 10 -3.26 -1.10 14.29
CA ASN A 10 -2.92 -0.02 15.19
C ASN A 10 -1.76 0.78 14.58
N ALA A 11 -2.07 2.00 14.14
CA ALA A 11 -1.11 2.86 13.45
C ALA A 11 -0.37 3.83 14.38
N ARG A 12 -0.58 3.75 15.69
CA ARG A 12 0.08 4.66 16.65
C ARG A 12 1.60 4.51 16.59
N GLY A 13 2.26 5.62 16.28
CA GLY A 13 3.71 5.68 16.15
C GLY A 13 4.26 5.04 14.87
N LEU A 14 3.39 4.62 13.94
CA LEU A 14 3.81 4.22 12.61
C LEU A 14 3.79 5.42 11.66
N ARG A 15 4.80 5.53 10.82
CA ARG A 15 4.87 6.48 9.72
C ARG A 15 4.68 5.74 8.40
N VAL A 16 3.65 6.12 7.64
CA VAL A 16 3.27 5.43 6.41
C VAL A 16 3.36 6.36 5.21
N GLY A 17 4.06 5.92 4.17
CA GLY A 17 4.07 6.58 2.87
C GLY A 17 2.91 6.07 2.01
N VAL A 18 2.17 6.98 1.38
CA VAL A 18 1.13 6.64 0.39
C VAL A 18 1.50 7.30 -0.92
N THR A 19 1.71 6.52 -1.96
CA THR A 19 1.88 7.05 -3.31
C THR A 19 0.65 6.74 -4.16
N THR A 20 0.12 7.76 -4.84
CA THR A 20 -1.16 7.67 -5.56
C THR A 20 -1.01 8.12 -7.00
N SER A 21 -1.37 7.23 -7.94
CA SER A 21 -1.43 7.56 -9.36
C SER A 21 -2.49 8.62 -9.64
N ARG A 22 -2.11 9.66 -10.38
CA ARG A 22 -3.04 10.71 -10.84
C ARG A 22 -3.85 10.27 -12.06
N TYR A 23 -3.47 9.18 -12.70
CA TYR A 23 -4.27 8.59 -13.77
C TYR A 23 -5.53 7.95 -13.19
N HIS A 24 -6.71 8.27 -13.72
CA HIS A 24 -8.03 7.91 -13.14
C HIS A 24 -8.28 8.52 -11.75
N GLU A 25 -7.98 9.79 -11.58
CA GLU A 25 -8.02 10.50 -10.29
C GLU A 25 -9.36 10.39 -9.55
N THR A 26 -10.48 10.33 -10.28
CA THR A 26 -11.82 10.15 -9.68
C THR A 26 -11.97 8.81 -8.94
N VAL A 27 -11.15 7.81 -9.28
CA VAL A 27 -11.07 6.50 -8.63
C VAL A 27 -9.97 6.52 -7.57
N THR A 28 -8.74 6.86 -7.98
CA THR A 28 -7.56 6.79 -7.10
C THR A 28 -7.65 7.74 -5.93
N GLY A 29 -8.25 8.92 -6.10
CA GLY A 29 -8.50 9.85 -5.00
C GLY A 29 -9.45 9.28 -3.93
N ARG A 30 -10.47 8.52 -4.33
CA ARG A 30 -11.36 7.84 -3.38
C ARG A 30 -10.65 6.69 -2.64
N LEU A 31 -9.74 5.98 -3.32
CA LEU A 31 -8.92 4.97 -2.69
C LEU A 31 -7.96 5.57 -1.67
N GLN A 32 -7.31 6.68 -2.02
CA GLN A 32 -6.42 7.43 -1.13
C GLN A 32 -7.16 7.94 0.11
N GLU A 33 -8.34 8.50 -0.07
CA GLU A 33 -9.17 8.97 1.05
C GLU A 33 -9.60 7.80 1.96
N GLY A 34 -9.93 6.64 1.38
CA GLY A 34 -10.20 5.42 2.15
C GLY A 34 -8.99 4.99 2.97
N ALA A 35 -7.81 4.98 2.36
CA ALA A 35 -6.56 4.66 3.05
C ALA A 35 -6.28 5.63 4.22
N ARG A 36 -6.45 6.95 3.99
CA ARG A 36 -6.28 7.98 5.03
C ARG A 36 -7.22 7.77 6.21
N LYS A 37 -8.49 7.50 5.95
CA LYS A 37 -9.50 7.22 7.00
C LYS A 37 -9.13 6.02 7.85
N VAL A 38 -8.67 4.93 7.25
CA VAL A 38 -8.22 3.73 7.99
C VAL A 38 -7.01 4.04 8.86
N PHE A 39 -6.03 4.78 8.33
CA PHE A 39 -4.85 5.19 9.09
C PHE A 39 -5.22 5.99 10.33
N GLN A 40 -6.07 7.01 10.18
CA GLN A 40 -6.56 7.83 11.29
C GLN A 40 -7.40 7.02 12.28
N ALA A 41 -8.34 6.20 11.80
CA ALA A 41 -9.16 5.34 12.65
C ALA A 41 -8.32 4.33 13.45
N ALA A 42 -7.18 3.88 12.91
CA ALA A 42 -6.21 3.04 13.59
C ALA A 42 -5.32 3.81 14.59
N GLY A 43 -5.53 5.11 14.77
CA GLY A 43 -4.78 5.96 15.72
C GLY A 43 -3.49 6.57 15.16
N GLY A 44 -3.28 6.53 13.84
CA GLY A 44 -2.18 7.24 13.17
C GLY A 44 -2.37 8.74 13.20
N ALA A 45 -1.28 9.48 13.44
CA ALA A 45 -1.28 10.94 13.39
C ALA A 45 -1.19 11.43 11.94
N GLU A 46 -1.87 12.54 11.62
CA GLU A 46 -1.87 13.10 10.25
C GLU A 46 -0.45 13.41 9.75
N ASP A 47 0.42 13.92 10.63
CA ASP A 47 1.82 14.26 10.31
C ASP A 47 2.69 13.03 10.03
N ASP A 48 2.21 11.83 10.37
CA ASP A 48 2.88 10.56 10.09
C ASP A 48 2.41 9.90 8.80
N LEU A 49 1.50 10.55 8.05
CA LEU A 49 1.04 10.11 6.75
C LEU A 49 1.69 10.97 5.64
N ILE A 50 2.62 10.37 4.90
CA ILE A 50 3.32 11.03 3.80
C ILE A 50 2.57 10.74 2.50
N LEU A 51 1.96 11.75 1.89
CA LEU A 51 1.24 11.61 0.62
C LEU A 51 2.09 12.10 -0.54
N VAL A 52 2.26 11.27 -1.58
CA VAL A 52 3.04 11.59 -2.78
C VAL A 52 2.27 11.20 -4.04
N ASP A 53 2.09 12.14 -4.95
CA ASP A 53 1.45 11.88 -6.23
C ASP A 53 2.43 11.22 -7.22
N ALA A 54 1.93 10.26 -7.99
CA ALA A 54 2.62 9.64 -9.12
C ALA A 54 1.89 9.97 -10.43
N PRO A 55 2.59 10.20 -11.55
CA PRO A 55 1.93 10.48 -12.82
C PRO A 55 1.01 9.35 -13.27
N GLY A 56 1.46 8.11 -13.15
CA GLY A 56 0.73 6.90 -13.52
C GLY A 56 1.03 5.74 -12.58
N SER A 57 0.40 4.59 -12.85
CA SER A 57 0.60 3.40 -12.02
C SER A 57 2.00 2.81 -12.14
N PHE A 58 2.66 2.97 -13.29
CA PHE A 58 4.02 2.46 -13.51
C PHE A 58 5.04 3.18 -12.62
N GLU A 59 4.90 4.50 -12.45
CA GLU A 59 5.79 5.34 -11.63
C GLU A 59 5.64 5.12 -10.14
N LEU A 60 4.59 4.42 -9.69
CA LEU A 60 4.43 4.01 -8.29
C LEU A 60 5.65 3.24 -7.78
N VAL A 61 6.30 2.44 -8.65
CA VAL A 61 7.44 1.61 -8.24
C VAL A 61 8.62 2.46 -7.78
N SER A 62 8.99 3.50 -8.54
CA SER A 62 10.13 4.36 -8.20
C SER A 62 9.86 5.19 -6.94
N ILE A 63 8.64 5.71 -6.80
CA ILE A 63 8.24 6.50 -5.62
C ILE A 63 8.12 5.61 -4.39
N ALA A 64 7.55 4.42 -4.53
CA ALA A 64 7.47 3.44 -3.45
C ALA A 64 8.87 3.03 -2.95
N HIS A 65 9.83 2.85 -3.86
CA HIS A 65 11.23 2.57 -3.49
C HIS A 65 11.82 3.72 -2.68
N ALA A 66 11.65 4.95 -3.14
CA ALA A 66 12.14 6.14 -2.44
C ALA A 66 11.53 6.27 -1.03
N LEU A 67 10.23 6.00 -0.88
CA LEU A 67 9.56 5.99 0.42
C LEU A 67 10.05 4.84 1.31
N ALA A 68 10.15 3.62 0.79
CA ALA A 68 10.55 2.45 1.55
C ALA A 68 12.01 2.49 2.02
N THR A 69 12.90 3.20 1.30
CA THR A 69 14.31 3.36 1.70
C THR A 69 14.52 4.44 2.77
N ARG A 70 13.53 5.28 3.07
CA ARG A 70 13.64 6.25 4.17
C ARG A 70 13.68 5.53 5.51
N ALA A 71 14.57 5.96 6.40
CA ALA A 71 14.70 5.36 7.73
C ALA A 71 13.46 5.59 8.63
N ASP A 72 12.73 6.68 8.39
CA ASP A 72 11.58 7.12 9.17
C ASP A 72 10.22 6.61 8.64
N VAL A 73 10.20 5.75 7.63
CA VAL A 73 8.96 5.15 7.07
C VAL A 73 8.89 3.68 7.46
N ASP A 74 7.76 3.25 8.00
CA ASP A 74 7.52 1.87 8.45
C ASP A 74 6.84 0.99 7.40
N ALA A 75 6.00 1.59 6.56
CA ALA A 75 5.29 0.91 5.47
C ALA A 75 4.95 1.86 4.33
N VAL A 76 4.67 1.31 3.16
CA VAL A 76 4.23 2.07 1.98
C VAL A 76 2.92 1.48 1.45
N VAL A 77 2.01 2.34 1.02
CA VAL A 77 0.78 1.98 0.29
C VAL A 77 0.84 2.57 -1.11
N CYS A 78 0.67 1.73 -2.12
CA CYS A 78 0.67 2.14 -3.52
C CYS A 78 -0.74 2.08 -4.08
N ILE A 79 -1.28 3.22 -4.47
CA ILE A 79 -2.65 3.38 -4.96
C ILE A 79 -2.63 3.70 -6.45
N GLY A 80 -3.32 2.88 -7.23
CA GLY A 80 -3.44 3.06 -8.66
C GLY A 80 -4.72 2.46 -9.22
N CYS A 81 -4.95 2.72 -10.51
CA CYS A 81 -6.03 2.11 -11.26
C CYS A 81 -5.57 1.89 -12.69
N VAL A 82 -5.59 0.64 -13.13
CA VAL A 82 -5.29 0.23 -14.49
C VAL A 82 -6.53 -0.41 -15.09
N LEU A 83 -7.00 0.11 -16.22
CA LEU A 83 -8.13 -0.44 -16.94
C LEU A 83 -7.64 -1.17 -18.18
N THR A 84 -8.34 -2.24 -18.53
CA THR A 84 -8.10 -2.96 -19.79
C THR A 84 -8.34 -2.03 -20.98
N GLY A 85 -7.35 -1.90 -21.85
CA GLY A 85 -7.42 -1.10 -23.05
C GLY A 85 -7.61 -1.97 -24.31
N GLU A 86 -7.45 -1.35 -25.48
CA GLU A 86 -7.50 -2.06 -26.77
C GLU A 86 -6.25 -2.91 -27.04
N THR A 87 -5.19 -2.69 -26.28
CA THR A 87 -3.91 -3.41 -26.40
C THR A 87 -3.58 -4.10 -25.08
N THR A 88 -2.54 -4.94 -25.08
CA THR A 88 -2.07 -5.66 -23.88
C THR A 88 -1.24 -4.79 -22.93
N HIS A 89 -1.17 -3.47 -23.13
CA HIS A 89 -0.35 -2.54 -22.35
C HIS A 89 -0.67 -2.57 -20.85
N ASP A 90 -1.95 -2.69 -20.51
CA ASP A 90 -2.42 -2.84 -19.13
C ASP A 90 -1.80 -4.03 -18.42
N GLN A 91 -1.64 -5.17 -19.13
CA GLN A 91 -1.06 -6.39 -18.55
C GLN A 91 0.42 -6.18 -18.19
N TYR A 92 1.19 -5.53 -19.07
CA TYR A 92 2.61 -5.22 -18.79
C TYR A 92 2.77 -4.25 -17.62
N ILE A 93 1.93 -3.22 -17.54
CA ILE A 93 1.93 -2.30 -16.39
C ILE A 93 1.61 -3.07 -15.11
N CYS A 94 0.53 -3.84 -15.08
CA CYS A 94 0.09 -4.57 -13.89
C CYS A 94 1.17 -5.54 -13.39
N GLN A 95 1.78 -6.30 -14.30
CA GLN A 95 2.84 -7.25 -13.97
C GLN A 95 4.10 -6.54 -13.44
N ALA A 96 4.54 -5.50 -14.14
CA ALA A 96 5.73 -4.75 -13.74
C ALA A 96 5.56 -4.07 -12.36
N VAL A 97 4.39 -3.46 -12.12
CA VAL A 97 4.09 -2.84 -10.84
C VAL A 97 4.05 -3.88 -9.73
N ALA A 98 3.30 -4.98 -9.90
CA ALA A 98 3.21 -6.02 -8.89
C ALA A 98 4.58 -6.62 -8.55
N ALA A 99 5.38 -6.97 -9.56
CA ALA A 99 6.73 -7.50 -9.37
C ALA A 99 7.67 -6.47 -8.73
N GLY A 100 7.61 -5.20 -9.16
CA GLY A 100 8.41 -4.11 -8.62
C GLY A 100 8.14 -3.87 -7.14
N LEU A 101 6.88 -3.78 -6.74
CA LEU A 101 6.51 -3.57 -5.34
C LEU A 101 6.89 -4.76 -4.44
N ALA A 102 6.73 -5.99 -4.93
CA ALA A 102 7.18 -7.19 -4.23
C ALA A 102 8.71 -7.19 -4.04
N SER A 103 9.46 -6.79 -5.06
CA SER A 103 10.93 -6.68 -5.01
C SER A 103 11.39 -5.63 -4.00
N ILE A 104 10.71 -4.47 -3.92
CA ILE A 104 10.99 -3.43 -2.91
C ILE A 104 10.78 -3.97 -1.50
N THR A 105 9.66 -4.68 -1.27
CA THR A 105 9.39 -5.32 0.02
C THR A 105 10.50 -6.28 0.42
N ALA A 106 10.94 -7.14 -0.50
CA ALA A 106 12.01 -8.10 -0.24
C ALA A 106 13.37 -7.42 0.03
N ALA A 107 13.68 -6.36 -0.73
CA ALA A 107 14.95 -5.65 -0.61
C ALA A 107 15.06 -4.77 0.65
N THR A 108 13.94 -4.16 1.08
CA THR A 108 13.93 -3.21 2.20
C THR A 108 13.48 -3.82 3.51
N GLY A 109 12.82 -5.00 3.47
CA GLY A 109 12.17 -5.62 4.64
C GLY A 109 10.95 -4.85 5.14
N LYS A 110 10.50 -3.81 4.42
CA LYS A 110 9.33 -3.01 4.79
C LYS A 110 8.11 -3.41 3.96
N PRO A 111 6.92 -3.45 4.55
CA PRO A 111 5.69 -3.73 3.82
C PRO A 111 5.41 -2.67 2.76
N VAL A 112 5.17 -3.12 1.54
CA VAL A 112 4.68 -2.27 0.43
C VAL A 112 3.35 -2.86 -0.03
N ALA A 113 2.25 -2.23 0.35
CA ALA A 113 0.91 -2.73 0.08
C ALA A 113 0.45 -2.35 -1.34
N PHE A 114 -0.12 -3.33 -2.04
CA PHE A 114 -0.62 -3.21 -3.40
C PHE A 114 -2.09 -2.77 -3.39
N GLY A 115 -2.34 -1.47 -3.47
CA GLY A 115 -3.67 -0.85 -3.59
C GLY A 115 -4.01 -0.48 -5.04
N VAL A 116 -3.48 -1.21 -6.02
CA VAL A 116 -3.71 -0.95 -7.44
C VAL A 116 -4.88 -1.79 -7.95
N LEU A 117 -5.90 -1.11 -8.45
CA LEU A 117 -7.01 -1.76 -9.14
C LEU A 117 -6.59 -2.17 -10.55
N THR A 118 -6.93 -3.41 -10.93
CA THR A 118 -6.75 -3.96 -12.28
C THR A 118 -8.13 -4.41 -12.77
N CYS A 119 -8.82 -3.54 -13.48
CA CYS A 119 -10.23 -3.71 -13.82
C CYS A 119 -10.45 -3.70 -15.34
N GLN A 120 -11.53 -4.34 -15.77
CA GLN A 120 -11.92 -4.34 -17.17
C GLN A 120 -12.67 -3.07 -17.57
N SER A 121 -13.30 -2.39 -16.60
CA SER A 121 -14.05 -1.16 -16.87
C SER A 121 -13.98 -0.17 -15.70
N ILE A 122 -14.35 1.07 -15.98
CA ILE A 122 -14.39 2.14 -14.97
C ILE A 122 -15.44 1.86 -13.90
N GLU A 123 -16.56 1.24 -14.25
CA GLU A 123 -17.63 0.88 -13.31
C GLU A 123 -17.13 -0.15 -12.30
N GLN A 124 -16.34 -1.13 -12.75
CA GLN A 124 -15.70 -2.10 -11.86
C GLN A 124 -14.73 -1.42 -10.88
N ALA A 125 -13.98 -0.42 -11.34
CA ALA A 125 -13.07 0.34 -10.52
C ALA A 125 -13.82 1.20 -9.49
N GLN A 126 -14.86 1.92 -9.92
CA GLN A 126 -15.71 2.73 -9.04
C GLN A 126 -16.38 1.89 -7.95
N ALA A 127 -16.85 0.69 -8.30
CA ALA A 127 -17.45 -0.23 -7.33
C ALA A 127 -16.47 -0.63 -6.20
N ARG A 128 -15.14 -0.59 -6.45
CA ARG A 128 -14.06 -0.95 -5.53
C ARG A 128 -13.36 0.26 -4.89
N ALA A 129 -13.81 1.45 -5.22
CA ALA A 129 -13.33 2.71 -4.68
C ALA A 129 -14.38 3.39 -3.79
N GLY A 130 -14.99 2.63 -2.87
CA GLY A 130 -16.04 3.08 -1.97
C GLY A 130 -17.46 2.86 -2.50
N GLY A 131 -17.63 2.01 -3.54
CA GLY A 131 -18.92 1.57 -4.03
C GLY A 131 -19.36 0.22 -3.44
N ALA A 132 -20.19 -0.52 -4.19
CA ALA A 132 -20.81 -1.77 -3.73
C ALA A 132 -19.83 -2.91 -3.39
N LYS A 133 -18.56 -2.79 -3.78
CA LYS A 133 -17.49 -3.76 -3.51
C LYS A 133 -16.45 -3.24 -2.49
N GLY A 134 -16.83 -2.23 -1.68
CA GLY A 134 -15.94 -1.65 -0.67
C GLY A 134 -14.87 -0.73 -1.24
N ASN A 135 -13.81 -0.50 -0.49
CA ASN A 135 -12.71 0.39 -0.86
C ASN A 135 -11.37 -0.35 -0.73
N LYS A 136 -10.70 -0.59 -1.86
CA LYS A 136 -9.40 -1.28 -1.89
C LYS A 136 -8.25 -0.46 -1.30
N GLY A 137 -8.39 0.84 -1.21
CA GLY A 137 -7.44 1.70 -0.48
C GLY A 137 -7.51 1.46 1.03
N GLU A 138 -8.71 1.29 1.57
CA GLU A 138 -8.91 0.90 2.99
C GLU A 138 -8.26 -0.46 3.29
N GLU A 139 -8.50 -1.44 2.41
CA GLU A 139 -7.92 -2.78 2.56
C GLU A 139 -6.39 -2.75 2.49
N ALA A 140 -5.83 -1.99 1.54
CA ALA A 140 -4.38 -1.86 1.38
C ALA A 140 -3.72 -1.19 2.59
N MET A 141 -4.31 -0.12 3.12
CA MET A 141 -3.80 0.55 4.33
C MET A 141 -3.89 -0.38 5.55
N ASN A 142 -5.00 -1.05 5.74
CA ASN A 142 -5.15 -2.00 6.83
C ASN A 142 -4.09 -3.11 6.77
N ALA A 143 -3.84 -3.66 5.58
CA ALA A 143 -2.81 -4.67 5.36
C ALA A 143 -1.40 -4.13 5.65
N ALA A 144 -1.09 -2.90 5.20
CA ALA A 144 0.20 -2.24 5.45
C ALA A 144 0.48 -2.07 6.95
N ILE A 145 -0.51 -1.57 7.71
CA ILE A 145 -0.39 -1.38 9.16
C ILE A 145 -0.16 -2.72 9.87
N ILE A 146 -0.97 -3.73 9.58
CA ILE A 146 -0.85 -5.06 10.21
C ILE A 146 0.50 -5.70 9.87
N ALA A 147 0.95 -5.58 8.61
CA ALA A 147 2.25 -6.11 8.20
C ALA A 147 3.42 -5.38 8.88
N ALA A 148 3.36 -4.03 9.00
CA ALA A 148 4.38 -3.26 9.72
C ALA A 148 4.46 -3.66 11.19
N GLN A 149 3.32 -3.86 11.85
CA GLN A 149 3.28 -4.35 13.23
C GLN A 149 3.88 -5.76 13.35
N ALA A 150 3.61 -6.65 12.39
CA ALA A 150 4.17 -8.00 12.38
C ALA A 150 5.70 -7.98 12.22
N VAL A 151 6.20 -7.20 11.25
CA VAL A 151 7.65 -7.02 11.01
C VAL A 151 8.32 -6.44 12.25
N GLY A 152 7.78 -5.37 12.84
CA GLY A 152 8.33 -4.77 14.05
C GLY A 152 8.36 -5.71 15.26
N ARG A 153 7.40 -6.64 15.37
CA ARG A 153 7.44 -7.70 16.38
C ARG A 153 8.55 -8.70 16.12
N VAL A 154 8.70 -9.17 14.90
CA VAL A 154 9.75 -10.12 14.53
C VAL A 154 11.14 -9.53 14.81
N GLN A 155 11.36 -8.27 14.47
CA GLN A 155 12.62 -7.57 14.71
C GLN A 155 12.98 -7.42 16.20
N LYS A 156 11.97 -7.42 17.08
CA LYS A 156 12.13 -7.32 18.55
C LYS A 156 12.25 -8.67 19.24
N LEU A 157 12.14 -9.79 18.52
CA LEU A 157 12.35 -11.10 19.10
C LEU A 157 13.79 -11.24 19.56
N PRO A 158 14.03 -11.90 20.72
CA PRO A 158 15.39 -12.15 21.18
C PRO A 158 16.14 -13.00 20.15
N LEU A 159 17.41 -12.66 19.93
CA LEU A 159 18.29 -13.49 19.09
C LEU A 159 18.31 -14.91 19.67
N GLY A 160 18.26 -15.92 18.79
CA GLY A 160 18.35 -17.33 19.20
C GLY A 160 19.62 -17.58 20.03
N ARG A 161 19.58 -18.58 20.92
CA ARG A 161 20.77 -18.96 21.68
C ARG A 161 21.90 -19.28 20.71
N PRO A 162 23.13 -18.76 20.95
CA PRO A 162 24.29 -19.25 20.21
C PRO A 162 24.39 -20.76 20.41
N ALA A 163 24.67 -21.46 19.32
CA ALA A 163 24.89 -22.92 19.32
C ALA A 163 26.07 -23.31 20.19
#